data_ac1858ce78928c5e58dbd0c224c3dfe4
#
_entry.id   ac1858ce78928c5e58dbd0c224c3dfe4
#
_cell.length_a   1.000
_cell.length_b   1.000
_cell.length_c   1.000
_cell.angle_alpha   90.00
_cell.angle_beta   90.00
_cell.angle_gamma   90.00
#
_symmetry.space_group_name_H-M   'P 1'
#
loop_
_entity.id
_entity.type
_entity.pdbx_description
1 polymer ?
#
loop_
_entity_poly.entity_id
_entity_poly.type
_entity_poly.pdbx_seq_one_letter_code
_entity_poly.pdbx_strand_id
1 'polypeptide(L)'
;MRKQTTFLAVLSTAVFTASMAFPAYAKAAGWTEENGNWYYYDSYGDAVTDTWKKSGDDWYYLDSDGIRATNMQIDEYYVGEDGKRVSMKWVSVENEDFWNEEDAQEYLYYYYGRDGKALTSKWASINNQWYYFNEDGIMQTGSITVDGYNYYLGEDGSRKTGWVLLEDETDDPE
;
A
#
# COMPACT_ATOMS: atom_id res chain seq x y z
N MET A 1 9.86 19.94 -11.51
CA MET A 1 9.19 18.98 -12.41
C MET A 1 8.54 17.94 -11.53
N ARG A 2 7.21 17.88 -11.49
CA ARG A 2 6.49 16.88 -10.67
C ARG A 2 6.73 15.51 -11.29
N LYS A 3 7.51 14.64 -10.64
CA LYS A 3 7.55 13.22 -10.98
C LYS A 3 6.28 12.60 -10.38
N GLN A 4 5.35 12.17 -11.22
CA GLN A 4 4.25 11.35 -10.77
C GLN A 4 4.80 9.93 -10.62
N THR A 5 4.81 9.42 -9.40
CA THR A 5 5.08 8.02 -9.12
C THR A 5 3.90 7.21 -9.65
N THR A 6 4.06 6.66 -10.84
CA THR A 6 3.03 5.82 -11.46
C THR A 6 3.23 4.41 -10.91
N PHE A 7 2.38 4.00 -9.98
CA PHE A 7 2.28 2.60 -9.61
C PHE A 7 1.81 1.80 -10.82
N LEU A 8 2.70 1.00 -11.39
CA LEU A 8 2.36 0.08 -12.47
C LEU A 8 1.59 -1.09 -11.87
N ALA A 9 0.26 -1.07 -12.01
CA ALA A 9 -0.51 -2.29 -11.88
C ALA A 9 -0.06 -3.25 -12.99
N VAL A 10 0.47 -4.41 -12.60
CA VAL A 10 0.79 -5.48 -13.56
C VAL A 10 -0.53 -5.95 -14.18
N LEU A 11 -0.87 -5.42 -15.35
CA LEU A 11 -1.97 -5.95 -16.16
C LEU A 11 -1.53 -7.31 -16.71
N SER A 12 -2.01 -8.39 -16.11
CA SER A 12 -1.97 -9.70 -16.76
C SER A 12 -3.00 -9.69 -17.89
N THR A 13 -2.53 -9.67 -19.15
CA THR A 13 -3.38 -9.85 -20.32
C THR A 13 -3.92 -11.27 -20.36
N ALA A 14 -5.15 -11.48 -19.89
CA ALA A 14 -5.89 -12.70 -20.14
C ALA A 14 -6.41 -12.74 -21.57
N VAL A 15 -5.96 -13.72 -22.34
CA VAL A 15 -6.49 -14.00 -23.69
C VAL A 15 -7.86 -14.63 -23.54
N PHE A 16 -8.91 -13.90 -23.89
CA PHE A 16 -10.28 -14.43 -23.96
C PHE A 16 -10.42 -15.36 -25.17
N THR A 17 -10.52 -16.67 -24.93
CA THR A 17 -11.10 -17.61 -25.89
C THR A 17 -12.60 -17.66 -25.65
N ALA A 18 -13.38 -17.24 -26.64
CA ALA A 18 -14.83 -17.35 -26.62
C ALA A 18 -15.27 -18.82 -26.48
N SER A 19 -15.81 -19.19 -25.35
CA SER A 19 -16.46 -20.48 -25.12
C SER A 19 -17.97 -20.33 -25.18
N MET A 20 -18.61 -21.28 -25.87
CA MET A 20 -20.05 -21.36 -26.14
C MET A 20 -20.89 -21.22 -24.85
N ALA A 21 -21.97 -20.41 -24.98
CA ALA A 21 -22.94 -20.18 -23.93
C ALA A 21 -23.68 -21.48 -23.55
N PHE A 22 -23.30 -22.05 -22.40
CA PHE A 22 -24.24 -22.86 -21.62
C PHE A 22 -25.11 -21.90 -20.81
N PRO A 23 -26.39 -22.26 -20.51
CA PRO A 23 -27.18 -21.43 -19.62
C PRO A 23 -26.43 -21.30 -18.31
N ALA A 24 -25.92 -20.10 -18.04
CA ALA A 24 -25.28 -19.80 -16.79
C ALA A 24 -26.33 -19.94 -15.69
N TYR A 25 -26.25 -20.98 -14.89
CA TYR A 25 -26.96 -20.98 -13.63
C TYR A 25 -26.43 -19.77 -12.85
N ALA A 26 -27.33 -18.86 -12.52
CA ALA A 26 -26.98 -17.70 -11.70
C ALA A 26 -26.24 -18.21 -10.45
N LYS A 27 -25.07 -17.67 -10.18
CA LYS A 27 -24.31 -18.08 -9.00
C LYS A 27 -25.01 -17.61 -7.74
N ALA A 28 -24.87 -18.38 -6.67
CA ALA A 28 -25.43 -18.00 -5.39
C ALA A 28 -24.79 -16.69 -4.90
N ALA A 29 -25.59 -15.78 -4.37
CA ALA A 29 -25.10 -14.54 -3.79
C ALA A 29 -24.11 -14.82 -2.66
N GLY A 30 -23.00 -14.09 -2.63
CA GLY A 30 -21.97 -14.18 -1.61
C GLY A 30 -20.58 -14.46 -2.15
N TRP A 31 -19.67 -14.74 -1.23
CA TRP A 31 -18.29 -15.09 -1.56
C TRP A 31 -18.18 -16.48 -2.16
N THR A 32 -17.46 -16.59 -3.25
CA THR A 32 -17.21 -17.85 -3.96
C THR A 32 -15.75 -17.92 -4.38
N GLU A 33 -15.10 -19.05 -4.11
CA GLU A 33 -13.75 -19.32 -4.59
C GLU A 33 -13.80 -20.09 -5.91
N GLU A 34 -13.05 -19.62 -6.92
CA GLU A 34 -12.96 -20.25 -8.24
C GLU A 34 -11.51 -20.20 -8.72
N ASN A 35 -10.94 -21.36 -8.96
CA ASN A 35 -9.55 -21.50 -9.46
C ASN A 35 -8.51 -20.74 -8.61
N GLY A 36 -8.71 -20.70 -7.29
CA GLY A 36 -7.83 -19.99 -6.35
C GLY A 36 -8.10 -18.49 -6.20
N ASN A 37 -9.06 -17.94 -6.94
CA ASN A 37 -9.50 -16.55 -6.83
C ASN A 37 -10.82 -16.45 -6.08
N TRP A 38 -10.98 -15.38 -5.29
CA TRP A 38 -12.21 -15.10 -4.58
C TRP A 38 -13.02 -14.02 -5.31
N TYR A 39 -14.31 -14.30 -5.51
CA TYR A 39 -15.31 -13.43 -6.12
C TYR A 39 -16.44 -13.17 -5.14
N TYR A 40 -17.16 -12.07 -5.34
CA TYR A 40 -18.43 -11.83 -4.67
C TYR A 40 -19.53 -11.69 -5.71
N TYR A 41 -20.56 -12.52 -5.60
CA TYR A 41 -21.74 -12.47 -6.47
C TYR A 41 -22.88 -11.78 -5.77
N ASP A 42 -23.60 -10.94 -6.51
CA ASP A 42 -24.81 -10.28 -6.02
C ASP A 42 -26.03 -11.22 -6.02
N SER A 43 -27.22 -10.68 -5.70
CA SER A 43 -28.47 -11.46 -5.66
C SER A 43 -28.97 -11.91 -7.03
N TYR A 44 -28.43 -11.33 -8.11
CA TYR A 44 -28.76 -11.70 -9.48
C TYR A 44 -27.78 -12.75 -10.05
N GLY A 45 -26.72 -13.05 -9.30
CA GLY A 45 -25.65 -13.96 -9.71
C GLY A 45 -24.59 -13.31 -10.58
N ASP A 46 -24.55 -11.98 -10.59
CA ASP A 46 -23.53 -11.21 -11.29
C ASP A 46 -22.31 -10.96 -10.39
N ALA A 47 -21.11 -11.04 -10.95
CA ALA A 47 -19.90 -10.72 -10.21
C ALA A 47 -19.84 -9.20 -9.93
N VAL A 48 -19.57 -8.87 -8.68
CA VAL A 48 -19.33 -7.48 -8.25
C VAL A 48 -17.92 -7.10 -8.59
N THR A 49 -17.71 -5.93 -9.23
CA THR A 49 -16.41 -5.45 -9.71
C THR A 49 -16.13 -4.02 -9.25
N ASP A 50 -14.86 -3.61 -9.31
CA ASP A 50 -14.40 -2.22 -9.08
C ASP A 50 -14.96 -1.56 -7.82
N THR A 51 -15.05 -2.30 -6.71
CA THR A 51 -15.69 -1.76 -5.50
C THR A 51 -15.24 -2.42 -4.21
N TRP A 52 -15.41 -1.66 -3.14
CA TRP A 52 -15.22 -2.15 -1.79
C TRP A 52 -16.44 -2.91 -1.30
N LYS A 53 -16.22 -4.09 -0.76
CA LYS A 53 -17.24 -4.95 -0.16
C LYS A 53 -16.96 -5.18 1.32
N LYS A 54 -17.94 -4.83 2.17
CA LYS A 54 -17.86 -5.16 3.58
C LYS A 54 -18.38 -6.59 3.81
N SER A 55 -17.63 -7.38 4.60
CA SER A 55 -18.03 -8.71 5.04
C SER A 55 -17.66 -8.89 6.50
N GLY A 56 -18.64 -9.02 7.38
CA GLY A 56 -18.41 -8.91 8.82
C GLY A 56 -17.86 -7.53 9.20
N ASP A 57 -16.74 -7.52 9.90
CA ASP A 57 -16.04 -6.29 10.29
C ASP A 57 -14.97 -5.85 9.29
N ASP A 58 -14.67 -6.69 8.30
CA ASP A 58 -13.60 -6.49 7.33
C ASP A 58 -14.10 -5.89 6.02
N TRP A 59 -13.20 -5.16 5.33
CA TRP A 59 -13.42 -4.63 3.99
C TRP A 59 -12.48 -5.32 3.01
N TYR A 60 -13.03 -5.64 1.83
CA TYR A 60 -12.34 -6.26 0.71
C TYR A 60 -12.56 -5.46 -0.55
N TYR A 61 -11.61 -5.44 -1.47
CA TYR A 61 -11.77 -4.83 -2.78
C TYR A 61 -11.89 -5.89 -3.86
N LEU A 62 -12.88 -5.73 -4.74
CA LEU A 62 -13.02 -6.52 -5.97
C LEU A 62 -12.51 -5.66 -7.11
N ASP A 63 -11.57 -6.18 -7.88
CA ASP A 63 -11.00 -5.48 -9.04
C ASP A 63 -11.96 -5.49 -10.26
N SER A 64 -11.49 -5.01 -11.41
CA SER A 64 -12.28 -4.96 -12.65
C SER A 64 -12.69 -6.33 -13.17
N ASP A 65 -11.97 -7.38 -12.83
CA ASP A 65 -12.29 -8.77 -13.16
C ASP A 65 -13.17 -9.44 -12.10
N GLY A 66 -13.53 -8.71 -11.04
CA GLY A 66 -14.28 -9.20 -9.87
C GLY A 66 -13.45 -10.05 -8.92
N ILE A 67 -12.14 -10.08 -9.09
CA ILE A 67 -11.24 -10.84 -8.24
C ILE A 67 -10.96 -10.02 -6.97
N ARG A 68 -10.97 -10.69 -5.82
CA ARG A 68 -10.57 -10.07 -4.55
C ARG A 68 -9.10 -9.71 -4.58
N ALA A 69 -8.81 -8.42 -4.48
CA ALA A 69 -7.45 -7.89 -4.41
C ALA A 69 -6.70 -8.37 -3.15
N THR A 70 -5.39 -8.60 -3.27
CA THR A 70 -4.48 -8.96 -2.19
C THR A 70 -3.12 -8.27 -2.37
N ASN A 71 -2.43 -7.96 -1.27
CA ASN A 71 -1.10 -7.37 -1.24
C ASN A 71 -0.92 -6.17 -2.19
N MET A 72 -1.90 -5.26 -2.20
CA MET A 72 -1.82 -4.10 -3.10
C MET A 72 -2.48 -2.86 -2.50
N GLN A 73 -2.05 -1.72 -2.98
CA GLN A 73 -2.66 -0.43 -2.69
C GLN A 73 -3.84 -0.16 -3.62
N ILE A 74 -4.93 0.30 -3.04
CA ILE A 74 -6.15 0.74 -3.73
C ILE A 74 -6.44 2.16 -3.25
N ASP A 75 -6.14 3.14 -4.07
CA ASP A 75 -6.21 4.57 -3.70
C ASP A 75 -5.42 4.86 -2.40
N GLU A 76 -6.10 5.34 -1.36
CA GLU A 76 -5.53 5.65 -0.05
C GLU A 76 -5.45 4.45 0.90
N TYR A 77 -5.90 3.26 0.47
CA TYR A 77 -6.00 2.04 1.28
C TYR A 77 -5.03 0.97 0.82
N TYR A 78 -4.79 0.00 1.68
CA TYR A 78 -4.04 -1.21 1.34
C TYR A 78 -4.83 -2.45 1.75
N VAL A 79 -4.80 -3.47 0.91
CA VAL A 79 -5.30 -4.81 1.24
C VAL A 79 -4.13 -5.76 1.44
N GLY A 80 -4.16 -6.50 2.53
CA GLY A 80 -3.11 -7.46 2.88
C GLY A 80 -3.20 -8.76 2.08
N GLU A 81 -2.36 -9.72 2.43
CA GLU A 81 -2.32 -11.06 1.82
C GLU A 81 -3.67 -11.79 1.93
N ASP A 82 -4.38 -11.58 3.04
CA ASP A 82 -5.71 -12.14 3.27
C ASP A 82 -6.83 -11.37 2.55
N GLY A 83 -6.49 -10.36 1.75
CA GLY A 83 -7.40 -9.47 1.02
C GLY A 83 -8.12 -8.44 1.90
N LYS A 84 -7.89 -8.43 3.21
CA LYS A 84 -8.53 -7.47 4.10
C LYS A 84 -7.86 -6.11 4.03
N ARG A 85 -8.68 -5.05 4.06
CA ARG A 85 -8.17 -3.69 4.22
C ARG A 85 -7.44 -3.56 5.55
N VAL A 86 -6.20 -3.12 5.51
CA VAL A 86 -5.40 -2.91 6.72
C VAL A 86 -5.83 -1.63 7.45
N SER A 87 -5.67 -1.63 8.77
CA SER A 87 -5.81 -0.45 9.62
C SER A 87 -4.92 -0.58 10.85
N MET A 88 -4.45 0.55 11.39
CA MET A 88 -3.54 0.64 12.52
C MET A 88 -2.30 -0.28 12.35
N LYS A 89 -1.74 -0.32 11.14
CA LYS A 89 -0.70 -1.28 10.77
C LYS A 89 0.35 -0.65 9.86
N TRP A 90 1.60 -1.03 10.08
CA TRP A 90 2.70 -0.80 9.15
C TRP A 90 2.59 -1.75 7.95
N VAL A 91 2.91 -1.23 6.78
CA VAL A 91 3.07 -1.98 5.54
C VAL A 91 4.39 -1.58 4.91
N SER A 92 5.17 -2.55 4.48
CA SER A 92 6.36 -2.35 3.65
C SER A 92 6.10 -2.88 2.25
N VAL A 93 6.55 -2.14 1.25
CA VAL A 93 6.54 -2.57 -0.15
C VAL A 93 7.96 -2.44 -0.71
N GLU A 94 8.33 -3.34 -1.61
CA GLU A 94 9.61 -3.25 -2.31
C GLU A 94 9.67 -1.93 -3.10
N ASN A 95 10.82 -1.27 -3.05
CA ASN A 95 11.05 -0.05 -3.81
C ASN A 95 11.57 -0.42 -5.20
N GLU A 96 10.76 -0.20 -6.21
CA GLU A 96 11.12 -0.50 -7.61
C GLU A 96 12.34 0.33 -8.09
N ASP A 97 12.56 1.50 -7.49
CA ASP A 97 13.67 2.40 -7.83
C ASP A 97 14.97 2.09 -7.07
N PHE A 98 14.96 1.11 -6.16
CA PHE A 98 16.13 0.77 -5.34
C PHE A 98 17.41 0.54 -6.15
N TRP A 99 17.31 -0.11 -7.29
CA TRP A 99 18.45 -0.42 -8.16
C TRP A 99 18.91 0.74 -9.06
N ASN A 100 18.14 1.82 -9.10
CA ASN A 100 18.34 2.97 -9.99
C ASN A 100 18.84 4.22 -9.28
N GLU A 101 18.78 4.26 -7.94
CA GLU A 101 19.15 5.42 -7.13
C GLU A 101 20.10 4.99 -6.01
N GLU A 102 21.27 5.66 -5.91
CA GLU A 102 22.39 5.29 -5.03
C GLU A 102 22.02 5.27 -3.53
N ASP A 103 21.07 6.14 -3.11
CA ASP A 103 20.63 6.26 -1.72
C ASP A 103 19.20 5.76 -1.49
N ALA A 104 18.64 5.00 -2.42
CA ALA A 104 17.28 4.51 -2.29
C ALA A 104 17.18 3.41 -1.22
N GLN A 105 16.11 3.45 -0.43
CA GLN A 105 15.80 2.36 0.49
C GLN A 105 15.23 1.16 -0.29
N GLU A 106 15.63 -0.05 0.10
CA GLU A 106 15.11 -1.29 -0.50
C GLU A 106 13.60 -1.45 -0.29
N TYR A 107 13.09 -0.97 0.84
CA TYR A 107 11.66 -1.01 1.18
C TYR A 107 11.15 0.39 1.49
N LEU A 108 9.95 0.69 1.01
CA LEU A 108 9.17 1.86 1.39
C LEU A 108 8.18 1.47 2.48
N TYR A 109 8.10 2.27 3.55
CA TYR A 109 7.27 1.99 4.70
C TYR A 109 6.11 2.98 4.78
N TYR A 110 4.90 2.44 4.99
CA TYR A 110 3.66 3.17 5.13
C TYR A 110 2.99 2.81 6.45
N TYR A 111 2.22 3.72 7.01
CA TYR A 111 1.35 3.41 8.13
C TYR A 111 -0.09 3.73 7.79
N TYR A 112 -0.96 2.76 7.92
CA TYR A 112 -2.40 2.91 7.70
C TYR A 112 -3.08 3.18 9.04
N GLY A 113 -3.79 4.33 9.13
CA GLY A 113 -4.47 4.79 10.33
C GLY A 113 -5.68 3.96 10.71
N ARG A 114 -6.42 4.42 11.73
CA ARG A 114 -7.63 3.74 12.21
C ARG A 114 -8.73 3.65 11.14
N ASP A 115 -8.81 4.65 10.28
CA ASP A 115 -9.75 4.71 9.14
C ASP A 115 -9.31 3.85 7.95
N GLY A 116 -8.14 3.21 8.04
CA GLY A 116 -7.54 2.40 7.01
C GLY A 116 -6.81 3.17 5.92
N LYS A 117 -6.72 4.52 6.03
CA LYS A 117 -6.01 5.35 5.06
C LYS A 117 -4.54 5.47 5.42
N ALA A 118 -3.68 5.56 4.39
CA ALA A 118 -2.28 5.89 4.59
C ALA A 118 -2.12 7.27 5.24
N LEU A 119 -1.18 7.40 6.17
CA LEU A 119 -0.80 8.71 6.70
C LEU A 119 0.05 9.44 5.66
N THR A 120 -0.29 10.69 5.33
CA THR A 120 0.41 11.50 4.35
C THR A 120 0.66 12.91 4.90
N SER A 121 1.78 13.52 4.52
CA SER A 121 2.14 14.92 4.84
C SER A 121 1.98 15.28 6.32
N LYS A 122 2.37 14.40 7.24
CA LYS A 122 2.17 14.63 8.68
C LYS A 122 3.12 13.89 9.60
N TRP A 123 3.23 14.43 10.79
CA TRP A 123 3.77 13.72 11.94
C TRP A 123 2.72 12.79 12.55
N ALA A 124 3.16 11.61 12.99
CA ALA A 124 2.32 10.69 13.75
C ALA A 124 3.10 10.05 14.91
N SER A 125 2.44 9.92 16.05
CA SER A 125 2.97 9.15 17.18
C SER A 125 2.42 7.72 17.11
N ILE A 126 3.32 6.76 16.91
CA ILE A 126 3.00 5.34 16.80
C ILE A 126 3.86 4.62 17.85
N ASN A 127 3.25 3.91 18.77
CA ASN A 127 3.93 3.22 19.88
C ASN A 127 4.90 4.15 20.66
N ASN A 128 4.51 5.38 20.94
CA ASN A 128 5.28 6.43 21.64
C ASN A 128 6.52 6.94 20.89
N GLN A 129 6.69 6.61 19.63
CA GLN A 129 7.72 7.16 18.76
C GLN A 129 7.07 8.08 17.73
N TRP A 130 7.78 9.15 17.32
CA TRP A 130 7.30 10.08 16.30
C TRP A 130 7.93 9.76 14.96
N TYR A 131 7.08 9.72 13.93
CA TYR A 131 7.43 9.47 12.54
C TYR A 131 6.86 10.58 11.66
N TYR A 132 7.52 10.86 10.56
CA TYR A 132 7.00 11.76 9.53
C TYR A 132 6.75 11.00 8.24
N PHE A 133 5.58 11.26 7.63
CA PHE A 133 5.19 10.70 6.35
C PHE A 133 5.12 11.83 5.32
N ASN A 134 5.74 11.64 4.14
CA ASN A 134 5.72 12.61 3.06
C ASN A 134 4.35 12.66 2.35
N GLU A 135 4.25 13.41 1.24
CA GLU A 135 3.00 13.55 0.48
C GLU A 135 2.53 12.23 -0.15
N ASP A 136 3.45 11.32 -0.44
CA ASP A 136 3.16 9.99 -0.99
C ASP A 136 2.87 8.95 0.11
N GLY A 137 2.92 9.34 1.39
CA GLY A 137 2.70 8.47 2.55
C GLY A 137 3.92 7.63 2.93
N ILE A 138 5.09 7.90 2.36
CA ILE A 138 6.32 7.18 2.67
C ILE A 138 6.90 7.71 3.97
N MET A 139 7.20 6.80 4.91
CA MET A 139 7.93 7.12 6.14
C MET A 139 9.30 7.68 5.80
N GLN A 140 9.63 8.82 6.38
CA GLN A 140 10.91 9.48 6.15
C GLN A 140 11.97 9.02 7.14
N THR A 141 13.24 9.09 6.72
CA THR A 141 14.45 8.81 7.49
C THR A 141 15.49 9.90 7.27
N GLY A 142 16.55 9.93 8.08
CA GLY A 142 17.63 10.91 7.93
C GLY A 142 17.22 12.33 8.30
N SER A 143 17.88 13.32 7.70
CA SER A 143 17.63 14.74 7.93
C SER A 143 16.49 15.25 7.07
N ILE A 144 15.46 15.84 7.70
CA ILE A 144 14.31 16.43 7.02
C ILE A 144 14.02 17.82 7.53
N THR A 145 13.40 18.67 6.68
CA THR A 145 12.90 19.98 7.07
C THR A 145 11.38 20.00 6.95
N VAL A 146 10.69 20.28 8.04
CA VAL A 146 9.23 20.40 8.10
C VAL A 146 8.86 21.71 8.73
N ASP A 147 8.02 22.51 8.07
CA ASP A 147 7.58 23.84 8.53
C ASP A 147 8.73 24.78 8.93
N GLY A 148 9.88 24.67 8.24
CA GLY A 148 11.08 25.49 8.49
C GLY A 148 11.94 25.01 9.67
N TYR A 149 11.63 23.89 10.28
CA TYR A 149 12.42 23.26 11.35
C TYR A 149 13.12 22.01 10.83
N ASN A 150 14.37 21.82 11.27
CA ASN A 150 15.16 20.64 10.93
C ASN A 150 14.95 19.53 11.97
N TYR A 151 14.76 18.32 11.50
CA TYR A 151 14.61 17.12 12.32
C TYR A 151 15.55 16.05 11.81
N TYR A 152 15.95 15.14 12.71
CA TYR A 152 16.67 13.94 12.35
C TYR A 152 15.85 12.71 12.72
N LEU A 153 15.64 11.84 11.73
CA LEU A 153 14.94 10.57 11.88
C LEU A 153 15.98 9.45 11.73
N GLY A 154 15.92 8.46 12.60
CA GLY A 154 16.79 7.29 12.47
C GLY A 154 16.48 6.45 11.23
N GLU A 155 17.26 5.42 10.97
CA GLU A 155 16.99 4.44 9.91
C GLU A 155 15.64 3.73 10.12
N ASP A 156 15.21 3.61 11.38
CA ASP A 156 13.90 3.09 11.78
C ASP A 156 12.76 4.11 11.59
N GLY A 157 13.03 5.29 11.04
CA GLY A 157 12.12 6.41 10.85
C GLY A 157 11.75 7.16 12.13
N SER A 158 12.18 6.71 13.30
CA SER A 158 11.82 7.37 14.56
C SER A 158 12.58 8.67 14.75
N ARG A 159 11.85 9.75 15.13
CA ARG A 159 12.47 11.04 15.45
C ARG A 159 13.42 10.93 16.62
N LYS A 160 14.66 11.32 16.39
CA LYS A 160 15.69 11.40 17.44
C LYS A 160 15.61 12.76 18.15
N THR A 161 15.97 12.78 19.43
CA THR A 161 16.01 13.99 20.27
C THR A 161 17.33 14.02 21.02
N GLY A 162 17.83 15.22 21.32
CA GLY A 162 19.14 15.43 21.96
C GLY A 162 20.24 15.63 20.92
N TRP A 163 21.48 15.32 21.31
CA TRP A 163 22.63 15.42 20.42
C TRP A 163 22.68 14.20 19.52
N VAL A 164 22.73 14.42 18.21
CA VAL A 164 22.88 13.38 17.19
C VAL A 164 24.25 13.61 16.54
N LEU A 165 25.09 12.60 16.53
CA LEU A 165 26.31 12.61 15.76
C LEU A 165 25.92 12.30 14.32
N LEU A 166 26.12 13.25 13.43
CA LEU A 166 26.04 13.02 11.99
C LEU A 166 27.44 12.60 11.54
N GLU A 167 27.57 11.44 10.93
CA GLU A 167 28.82 11.05 10.27
C GLU A 167 28.98 11.96 9.04
N ASP A 168 30.06 12.75 9.01
CA ASP A 168 30.42 13.51 7.81
C ASP A 168 30.93 12.52 6.75
N GLU A 169 30.30 12.51 5.58
CA GLU A 169 30.71 11.71 4.41
C GLU A 169 32.06 12.17 3.81
N THR A 170 32.91 12.86 4.58
CA THR A 170 34.15 13.47 4.09
C THR A 170 35.43 12.87 4.64
N ASP A 171 35.44 11.61 5.04
CA ASP A 171 36.71 10.88 5.24
C ASP A 171 36.98 9.97 4.03
N ASP A 172 37.29 10.58 2.87
CA ASP A 172 38.08 9.93 1.83
C ASP A 172 39.55 10.07 2.27
N PRO A 173 40.24 8.99 2.70
CA PRO A 173 41.64 9.04 3.00
C PRO A 173 42.43 9.16 1.69
N GLU A 174 43.14 10.30 1.49
CA GLU A 174 44.16 10.49 0.44
C GLU A 174 45.20 9.36 0.41
#